data_4d80edbebb3341d9007a4124d9527d70
#
_entry.id   4d80edbebb3341d9007a4124d9527d70
#
_cell.length_a   1.000
_cell.length_b   1.000
_cell.length_c   1.000
_cell.angle_alpha   90.00
_cell.angle_beta   90.00
_cell.angle_gamma   90.00
#
_symmetry.space_group_name_H-M   'P 1'
#
loop_
_entity.id
_entity.type
_entity.pdbx_description
1 polymer ?
#
loop_
_entity_poly.entity_id
_entity_poly.type
_entity_poly.pdbx_seq_one_letter_code
_entity_poly.pdbx_strand_id
1 'polypeptide(L)'
;MARKIIVVTAAYGNDHVKALGGQSAVLPFIAGSGADGVEIRRELFTPDELSRLAELAADIERRGLLVCYSAPEALFAADGSLNPRLSDFLLEAQTLNALWLKLSLSI
;
A
#
# COMPACT_ATOMS: atom_id res chain seq x y z
N MET A 1 -25.47 8.87 -1.34
CA MET A 1 -24.32 8.02 -1.66
C MET A 1 -23.24 8.19 -0.60
N ALA A 2 -22.85 7.11 0.04
CA ALA A 2 -21.84 7.17 1.08
C ALA A 2 -20.45 7.32 0.43
N ARG A 3 -19.64 8.22 0.98
CA ARG A 3 -18.24 8.36 0.58
C ARG A 3 -17.41 7.26 1.23
N LYS A 4 -16.41 6.76 0.49
CA LYS A 4 -15.44 5.82 1.04
C LYS A 4 -14.32 6.59 1.74
N ILE A 5 -13.93 6.12 2.91
CA ILE A 5 -12.83 6.69 3.68
C ILE A 5 -11.66 5.71 3.64
N ILE A 6 -10.57 6.13 3.04
CA ILE A 6 -9.35 5.34 2.92
C ILE A 6 -8.29 5.99 3.82
N VAL A 7 -7.75 5.23 4.75
CA VAL A 7 -6.71 5.71 5.65
C VAL A 7 -5.35 5.25 5.14
N VAL A 8 -4.42 6.19 4.96
CA VAL A 8 -3.06 5.86 4.57
C VAL A 8 -2.27 5.41 5.81
N THR A 9 -1.51 4.32 5.68
CA THR A 9 -0.71 3.81 6.81
C THR A 9 0.29 4.86 7.31
N ALA A 10 0.82 5.69 6.41
CA ALA A 10 1.75 6.76 6.75
C ALA A 10 1.15 7.81 7.70
N ALA A 11 -0.18 7.88 7.84
CA ALA A 11 -0.83 8.79 8.79
C ALA A 11 -0.40 8.54 10.24
N TYR A 12 0.06 7.32 10.54
CA TYR A 12 0.57 6.96 11.86
C TYR A 12 2.04 7.34 12.07
N GLY A 13 2.68 7.95 11.07
CA GLY A 13 4.10 8.32 11.10
C GLY A 13 4.99 7.20 10.59
N ASN A 14 5.85 7.51 9.61
CA ASN A 14 6.67 6.49 8.94
C ASN A 14 7.57 5.72 9.92
N ASP A 15 8.27 6.45 10.80
CA ASP A 15 9.15 5.82 11.77
C ASP A 15 8.38 5.00 12.79
N HIS A 16 7.22 5.49 13.20
CA HIS A 16 6.37 4.78 14.15
C HIS A 16 5.84 3.47 13.56
N VAL A 17 5.40 3.49 12.30
CA VAL A 17 4.94 2.28 11.61
C VAL A 17 6.06 1.24 11.55
N LYS A 18 7.28 1.65 11.18
CA LYS A 18 8.43 0.74 11.15
C LYS A 18 8.78 0.20 12.53
N ALA A 19 8.71 1.05 13.55
CA ALA A 19 8.98 0.64 14.92
C ALA A 19 7.98 -0.39 15.45
N LEU A 20 6.73 -0.34 14.97
CA LEU A 20 5.70 -1.31 15.34
C LEU A 20 5.84 -2.66 14.61
N GLY A 21 6.72 -2.74 13.61
CA GLY A 21 6.93 -3.97 12.85
C GLY A 21 6.43 -3.91 11.42
N GLY A 22 5.90 -2.78 10.97
CA GLY A 22 5.46 -2.57 9.61
C GLY A 22 3.99 -2.18 9.50
N GLN A 23 3.51 -2.10 8.28
CA GLN A 23 2.15 -1.62 8.00
C GLN A 23 1.07 -2.57 8.53
N SER A 24 1.34 -3.86 8.57
CA SER A 24 0.40 -4.83 9.14
C SER A 24 0.04 -4.52 10.59
N ALA A 25 0.96 -3.93 11.33
CA ALA A 25 0.75 -3.61 12.75
C ALA A 25 -0.27 -2.51 12.98
N VAL A 26 -0.52 -1.64 11.99
CA VAL A 26 -1.50 -0.56 12.12
C VAL A 26 -2.89 -0.94 11.58
N LEU A 27 -3.03 -2.08 10.91
CA LEU A 27 -4.32 -2.52 10.37
C LEU A 27 -5.43 -2.64 11.42
N PRO A 28 -5.17 -3.17 12.63
CA PRO A 28 -6.22 -3.23 13.64
C PRO A 28 -6.78 -1.85 14.00
N PHE A 29 -5.91 -0.85 14.07
CA PHE A 29 -6.32 0.52 14.40
C PHE A 29 -7.15 1.13 13.27
N ILE A 30 -6.74 0.91 12.02
CA ILE A 30 -7.47 1.40 10.85
C ILE A 30 -8.85 0.75 10.77
N ALA A 31 -8.92 -0.56 10.92
CA ALA A 31 -10.18 -1.29 10.89
C ALA A 31 -11.10 -0.85 12.03
N GLY A 32 -10.55 -0.62 13.21
CA GLY A 32 -11.31 -0.16 14.37
C GLY A 32 -11.80 1.28 14.28
N SER A 33 -11.23 2.08 13.38
CA SER A 33 -11.63 3.48 13.20
C SER A 33 -12.91 3.66 12.37
N GLY A 34 -13.40 2.60 11.73
CA GLY A 34 -14.54 2.67 10.82
C GLY A 34 -14.17 3.05 9.39
N ALA A 35 -12.89 3.03 9.04
CA ALA A 35 -12.45 3.28 7.67
C ALA A 35 -12.94 2.18 6.72
N ASP A 36 -13.16 2.53 5.45
CA ASP A 36 -13.57 1.58 4.42
C ASP A 36 -12.40 0.87 3.79
N GLY A 37 -11.22 1.47 3.84
CA GLY A 37 -10.04 0.89 3.22
C GLY A 37 -8.74 1.49 3.73
N VAL A 38 -7.65 0.95 3.21
CA VAL A 38 -6.29 1.32 3.60
C VAL A 38 -5.46 1.60 2.35
N GLU A 39 -4.63 2.62 2.41
CA GLU A 39 -3.60 2.83 1.40
C GLU A 39 -2.29 2.27 1.94
N ILE A 40 -1.79 1.24 1.29
CA ILE A 40 -0.50 0.62 1.58
C ILE A 40 0.56 1.36 0.78
N ARG A 41 1.67 1.69 1.42
CA ARG A 41 2.76 2.45 0.82
C ARG A 41 4.01 1.57 0.72
N ARG A 42 4.53 1.47 -0.50
CA ARG A 42 5.66 0.58 -0.79
C ARG A 42 6.91 0.94 0.03
N GLU A 43 7.17 2.24 0.20
CA GLU A 43 8.35 2.71 0.94
C GLU A 43 8.31 2.38 2.43
N LEU A 44 7.15 1.98 2.96
CA LEU A 44 7.01 1.62 4.37
C LEU A 44 7.13 0.12 4.63
N PHE A 45 7.24 -0.71 3.58
CA PHE A 45 7.42 -2.14 3.78
C PHE A 45 8.74 -2.45 4.47
N THR A 46 8.68 -3.36 5.43
CA THR A 46 9.86 -4.06 5.88
C THR A 46 10.20 -5.15 4.86
N PRO A 47 11.45 -5.63 4.77
CA PRO A 47 11.78 -6.74 3.88
C PRO A 47 10.91 -7.98 4.12
N ASP A 48 10.56 -8.24 5.37
CA ASP A 48 9.70 -9.35 5.74
C ASP A 48 8.29 -9.18 5.15
N GLU A 49 7.69 -8.00 5.30
CA GLU A 49 6.37 -7.73 4.74
C GLU A 49 6.35 -7.87 3.22
N LEU A 50 7.37 -7.35 2.55
CA LEU A 50 7.46 -7.42 1.08
C LEU A 50 7.52 -8.86 0.59
N SER A 51 8.14 -9.75 1.37
CA SER A 51 8.21 -11.17 1.03
C SER A 51 6.91 -11.93 1.31
N ARG A 52 5.95 -11.31 2.02
CA ARG A 52 4.71 -11.96 2.46
C ARG A 52 3.46 -11.16 2.09
N LEU A 53 3.44 -10.58 0.89
CA LEU A 53 2.31 -9.75 0.44
C LEU A 53 0.99 -10.48 0.42
N ALA A 54 0.97 -11.76 0.07
CA ALA A 54 -0.26 -12.56 0.04
C ALA A 54 -0.88 -12.69 1.43
N GLU A 55 -0.04 -12.82 2.46
CA GLU A 55 -0.51 -12.88 3.85
C GLU A 55 -1.08 -11.53 4.29
N LEU A 56 -0.43 -10.43 3.90
CA LEU A 56 -0.93 -9.09 4.18
C LEU A 56 -2.27 -8.87 3.50
N ALA A 57 -2.39 -9.27 2.23
CA ALA A 57 -3.65 -9.17 1.49
C ALA A 57 -4.78 -9.93 2.18
N ALA A 58 -4.50 -11.14 2.65
CA ALA A 58 -5.49 -11.95 3.37
C ALA A 58 -5.93 -11.30 4.68
N ASP A 59 -5.00 -10.69 5.40
CA ASP A 59 -5.31 -9.98 6.65
C ASP A 59 -6.20 -8.76 6.39
N ILE A 60 -5.88 -7.98 5.36
CA ILE A 60 -6.68 -6.81 4.98
C ILE A 60 -8.11 -7.25 4.59
N GLU A 61 -8.23 -8.32 3.80
CA GLU A 61 -9.52 -8.85 3.39
C GLU A 61 -10.35 -9.32 4.59
N ARG A 62 -9.74 -10.04 5.53
CA ARG A 62 -10.42 -10.49 6.74
C ARG A 62 -10.96 -9.33 7.57
N ARG A 63 -10.31 -8.17 7.51
CA ARG A 63 -10.76 -6.97 8.22
C ARG A 63 -11.82 -6.19 7.46
N GLY A 64 -12.19 -6.66 6.26
CA GLY A 64 -13.20 -6.00 5.45
C GLY A 64 -12.75 -4.68 4.83
N LEU A 65 -11.45 -4.49 4.65
CA LEU A 65 -10.89 -3.25 4.14
C LEU A 65 -10.62 -3.34 2.63
N LEU A 66 -10.93 -2.28 1.91
CA LEU A 66 -10.47 -2.07 0.54
C LEU A 66 -8.98 -1.72 0.56
N VAL A 67 -8.28 -1.98 -0.54
CA VAL A 67 -6.84 -1.71 -0.65
C VAL A 67 -6.57 -0.77 -1.80
N CYS A 68 -5.74 0.23 -1.55
CA CYS A 68 -5.10 1.04 -2.57
C CYS A 68 -3.60 0.92 -2.35
N TYR A 69 -2.81 0.88 -3.41
CA TYR A 69 -1.36 0.71 -3.33
C TYR A 69 -0.65 1.90 -3.92
N SER A 70 0.36 2.41 -3.21
CA SER A 70 1.13 3.57 -3.62
C SER A 70 2.62 3.24 -3.60
N ALA A 71 3.33 3.57 -4.67
CA ALA A 71 4.77 3.45 -4.76
C ALA A 71 5.38 4.83 -5.04
N PRO A 72 6.50 5.20 -4.38
CA PRO A 72 7.14 6.50 -4.57
C PRO A 72 8.05 6.48 -5.80
N GLU A 73 7.47 6.12 -6.93
CA GLU A 73 8.19 5.90 -8.18
C GLU A 73 7.49 6.61 -9.33
N ALA A 74 8.25 6.99 -10.35
CA ALA A 74 7.70 7.60 -11.54
C ALA A 74 7.25 6.54 -12.55
N LEU A 75 6.17 6.83 -13.26
CA LEU A 75 5.71 5.97 -14.35
C LEU A 75 6.72 5.96 -15.51
N PHE A 76 7.34 7.11 -15.78
CA PHE A 76 8.32 7.26 -16.85
C PHE A 76 9.71 7.49 -16.29
N ALA A 77 10.71 6.86 -16.92
CA ALA A 77 12.11 7.13 -16.67
C ALA A 77 12.52 8.49 -17.26
N ALA A 78 13.71 8.98 -16.89
CA ALA A 78 14.20 10.29 -17.34
C ALA A 78 14.30 10.43 -18.86
N ASP A 79 14.50 9.32 -19.58
CA ASP A 79 14.58 9.28 -21.04
C ASP A 79 13.21 9.17 -21.72
N GLY A 80 12.11 9.21 -20.96
CA GLY A 80 10.76 9.12 -21.48
C GLY A 80 10.21 7.71 -21.66
N SER A 81 11.03 6.68 -21.44
CA SER A 81 10.56 5.29 -21.48
C SER A 81 9.81 4.93 -20.21
N LEU A 82 9.06 3.84 -20.24
CA LEU A 82 8.38 3.34 -19.04
C LEU A 82 9.42 2.89 -18.00
N ASN A 83 9.09 3.13 -16.73
CA ASN A 83 9.92 2.66 -15.63
C ASN A 83 10.06 1.13 -15.72
N PRO A 84 11.29 0.58 -15.79
CA PRO A 84 11.48 -0.87 -15.94
C PRO A 84 10.98 -1.67 -14.72
N ARG A 85 10.75 -1.01 -13.58
CA ARG A 85 10.21 -1.65 -12.39
C ARG A 85 8.68 -1.64 -12.33
N LEU A 86 8.02 -1.07 -13.35
CA LEU A 86 6.56 -0.97 -13.36
C LEU A 86 5.90 -2.35 -13.23
N SER A 87 6.44 -3.37 -13.89
CA SER A 87 5.91 -4.73 -13.82
C SER A 87 5.94 -5.28 -12.38
N ASP A 88 6.97 -4.95 -11.61
CA ASP A 88 7.06 -5.36 -10.20
C ASP A 88 5.96 -4.71 -9.38
N PHE A 89 5.73 -3.42 -9.58
CA PHE A 89 4.70 -2.68 -8.85
C PHE A 89 3.30 -3.18 -9.19
N LEU A 90 3.07 -3.49 -10.46
CA LEU A 90 1.78 -4.06 -10.91
C LEU A 90 1.54 -5.43 -10.30
N LEU A 91 2.55 -6.27 -10.24
CA LEU A 91 2.44 -7.60 -9.62
C LEU A 91 2.17 -7.49 -8.13
N GLU A 92 2.85 -6.57 -7.44
CA GLU A 92 2.62 -6.30 -6.02
C GLU A 92 1.18 -5.85 -5.79
N ALA A 93 0.68 -4.93 -6.60
CA ALA A 93 -0.69 -4.44 -6.49
C ALA A 93 -1.71 -5.56 -6.72
N GLN A 94 -1.46 -6.44 -7.68
CA GLN A 94 -2.31 -7.61 -7.92
C GLN A 94 -2.30 -8.55 -6.72
N THR A 95 -1.14 -8.81 -6.15
CA THR A 95 -1.01 -9.69 -4.99
C THR A 95 -1.76 -9.13 -3.79
N LEU A 96 -1.74 -7.81 -3.61
CA LEU A 96 -2.48 -7.13 -2.56
C LEU A 96 -3.98 -7.03 -2.85
N ASN A 97 -4.41 -7.38 -4.05
CA ASN A 97 -5.78 -7.20 -4.52
C ASN A 97 -6.20 -5.73 -4.48
N ALA A 98 -5.29 -4.84 -4.86
CA ALA A 98 -5.51 -3.42 -4.80
C ALA A 98 -6.48 -2.94 -5.88
N LEU A 99 -7.31 -1.95 -5.53
CA LEU A 99 -8.24 -1.31 -6.47
C LEU A 99 -7.48 -0.51 -7.53
N TRP A 100 -6.36 0.10 -7.13
CA TRP A 100 -5.49 0.85 -8.05
C TRP A 100 -4.07 0.91 -7.51
N LEU A 101 -3.17 1.22 -8.42
CA LEU A 101 -1.77 1.52 -8.13
C LEU A 101 -1.53 3.00 -8.42
N LYS A 102 -1.00 3.70 -7.45
CA LYS A 102 -0.72 5.14 -7.55
C LYS A 102 0.78 5.37 -7.73
N LEU A 103 1.14 6.08 -8.79
CA LEU A 103 2.52 6.46 -9.12
C LEU A 103 2.53 7.95 -9.49
N SER A 104 3.71 8.57 -9.48
CA SER A 104 3.87 9.89 -10.08
C SER A 104 4.13 9.75 -11.59
N LEU A 105 3.81 10.79 -12.38
CA LEU A 105 4.06 10.74 -13.82
C LEU A 105 5.55 10.87 -14.13
N SER A 106 6.24 11.75 -13.42
CA SER A 106 7.68 11.97 -13.59
C SER A 106 8.29 12.42 -12.28
N ILE A 107 9.57 12.29 -12.21
CA ILE A 107 10.35 12.75 -11.05
C ILE A 107 10.51 14.28 -11.08
#